data_cd5f3cdc8b859a426d95d07a4cd5d3f6
#
_entry.id   cd5f3cdc8b859a426d95d07a4cd5d3f6
#
_cell.length_a   1.000
_cell.length_b   1.000
_cell.length_c   1.000
_cell.angle_alpha   90.00
_cell.angle_beta   90.00
_cell.angle_gamma   90.00
#
_symmetry.space_group_name_H-M   'P 1'
#
loop_
_entity.id
_entity.type
_entity.pdbx_description
1 polymer ?
#
loop_
_entity_poly.entity_id
_entity_poly.type
_entity_poly.pdbx_seq_one_letter_code
_entity_poly.pdbx_strand_id
1 'polypeptide(L)'
;MKKQDISENQAKNIFLGIGSNLGNRIINIEKAKSLLLESGIDFISVSNYYETPSWPDPKKPKFINIVLKVNCKQKPQEMINLCKLIEAKLGRRKSPKNSPRICDIDIIDFDGLVLKDKLCLPHARMHERNFVLFPLFEIEKEWVHPIKKVNIKKLIFSLPNKDIR
;
A
#
# COMPACT_ATOMS: atom_id res chain seq x y z
N MET A 1 33.86 10.93 -21.42
CA MET A 1 32.42 10.96 -21.62
C MET A 1 31.74 10.44 -20.37
N LYS A 2 31.21 11.34 -19.53
CA LYS A 2 30.42 10.92 -18.39
C LYS A 2 29.13 10.32 -18.92
N LYS A 3 28.86 9.04 -18.63
CA LYS A 3 27.53 8.45 -18.79
C LYS A 3 26.58 9.31 -17.95
N GLN A 4 25.74 10.11 -18.59
CA GLN A 4 24.61 10.71 -17.89
C GLN A 4 23.74 9.57 -17.38
N ASP A 5 23.60 9.53 -16.06
CA ASP A 5 22.65 8.64 -15.40
C ASP A 5 21.24 9.02 -15.87
N ILE A 6 20.74 8.31 -16.88
CA ILE A 6 19.38 8.41 -17.38
C ILE A 6 18.39 7.87 -16.33
N SER A 7 18.89 7.29 -15.22
CA SER A 7 18.08 6.65 -14.19
C SER A 7 17.33 7.61 -13.25
N GLU A 8 17.71 8.87 -13.16
CA GLU A 8 17.08 9.81 -12.22
C GLU A 8 15.72 10.35 -12.67
N ASN A 9 15.33 10.17 -13.93
CA ASN A 9 14.09 10.71 -14.48
C ASN A 9 13.05 9.67 -14.93
N GLN A 10 13.28 8.38 -14.69
CA GLN A 10 12.27 7.36 -14.98
C GLN A 10 11.24 7.30 -13.87
N ALA A 11 9.95 7.31 -14.25
CA ALA A 11 8.85 7.10 -13.32
C ALA A 11 9.03 5.77 -12.58
N LYS A 12 9.11 5.83 -11.26
CA LYS A 12 9.22 4.64 -10.42
C LYS A 12 7.85 3.98 -10.26
N ASN A 13 7.82 2.66 -10.31
CA ASN A 13 6.61 1.87 -10.03
C ASN A 13 6.51 1.61 -8.52
N ILE A 14 5.92 2.57 -7.79
CA ILE A 14 5.74 2.48 -6.34
C ILE A 14 4.26 2.31 -6.05
N PHE A 15 3.92 1.32 -5.22
CA PHE A 15 2.56 1.01 -4.83
C PHE A 15 2.40 1.14 -3.31
N LEU A 16 1.39 1.91 -2.89
CA LEU A 16 1.02 2.11 -1.49
C LEU A 16 -0.37 1.53 -1.26
N GLY A 17 -0.56 0.89 -0.11
CA GLY A 17 -1.88 0.51 0.38
C GLY A 17 -2.31 1.44 1.51
N ILE A 18 -3.55 1.92 1.48
CA ILE A 18 -4.14 2.70 2.56
C ILE A 18 -5.40 2.00 3.04
N GLY A 19 -5.49 1.78 4.35
CA GLY A 19 -6.66 1.15 4.97
C GLY A 19 -7.15 1.90 6.19
N SER A 20 -8.44 1.76 6.48
CA SER A 20 -9.08 2.31 7.68
C SER A 20 -10.23 1.41 8.12
N ASN A 21 -10.34 1.15 9.43
CA ASN A 21 -11.48 0.43 10.01
C ASN A 21 -11.99 1.08 11.30
N LEU A 22 -11.69 2.35 11.53
CA LEU A 22 -12.13 3.11 12.69
C LEU A 22 -12.59 4.50 12.27
N GLY A 23 -13.75 4.91 12.78
CA GLY A 23 -14.35 6.21 12.46
C GLY A 23 -14.90 6.27 11.03
N ASN A 24 -14.86 7.44 10.41
CA ASN A 24 -15.25 7.60 9.00
C ASN A 24 -14.11 7.16 8.10
N ARG A 25 -14.16 5.91 7.67
CA ARG A 25 -13.09 5.23 6.93
C ARG A 25 -12.73 5.94 5.62
N ILE A 26 -13.74 6.36 4.85
CA ILE A 26 -13.52 7.06 3.57
C ILE A 26 -12.87 8.42 3.81
N ILE A 27 -13.37 9.21 4.74
CA ILE A 27 -12.76 10.51 5.08
C ILE A 27 -11.32 10.33 5.56
N ASN A 28 -11.04 9.30 6.36
CA ASN A 28 -9.69 9.02 6.83
C ASN A 28 -8.73 8.73 5.67
N ILE A 29 -9.17 7.94 4.71
CA ILE A 29 -8.39 7.63 3.50
C ILE A 29 -8.16 8.88 2.66
N GLU A 30 -9.19 9.69 2.46
CA GLU A 30 -9.08 10.94 1.70
C GLU A 30 -8.14 11.96 2.36
N LYS A 31 -8.16 12.06 3.69
CA LYS A 31 -7.18 12.86 4.44
C LYS A 31 -5.76 12.36 4.27
N ALA A 32 -5.55 11.04 4.32
CA ALA A 32 -4.23 10.44 4.08
C ALA A 32 -3.73 10.76 2.67
N LYS A 33 -4.58 10.66 1.65
CA LYS A 33 -4.25 11.02 0.27
C LYS A 33 -3.84 12.49 0.16
N SER A 34 -4.59 13.40 0.79
CA SER A 34 -4.27 14.83 0.79
C SER A 34 -2.90 15.11 1.42
N LEU A 35 -2.59 14.47 2.54
CA LEU A 35 -1.29 14.64 3.20
C LEU A 35 -0.13 14.08 2.37
N LEU A 36 -0.35 13.00 1.65
CA LEU A 36 0.65 12.47 0.71
C LEU A 36 0.91 13.46 -0.43
N LEU A 37 -0.14 14.01 -1.04
CA LEU A 37 -0.02 15.02 -2.10
C LEU A 37 0.71 16.28 -1.61
N GLU A 38 0.36 16.78 -0.44
CA GLU A 38 1.02 17.94 0.19
C GLU A 38 2.51 17.67 0.46
N SER A 39 2.88 16.42 0.66
CA SER A 39 4.27 16.00 0.89
C SER A 39 5.06 15.78 -0.39
N GLY A 40 4.50 16.06 -1.55
CA GLY A 40 5.16 15.96 -2.85
C GLY A 40 5.08 14.58 -3.49
N ILE A 41 4.17 13.72 -3.05
CA ILE A 41 3.92 12.43 -3.68
C ILE A 41 2.92 12.62 -4.83
N ASP A 42 3.31 12.25 -6.03
CA ASP A 42 2.45 12.33 -7.22
C ASP A 42 1.66 11.03 -7.39
N PHE A 43 0.35 11.12 -7.57
CA PHE A 43 -0.50 9.96 -7.85
C PHE A 43 -0.60 9.70 -9.35
N ILE A 44 -0.25 8.48 -9.76
CA ILE A 44 -0.37 8.03 -11.15
C ILE A 44 -1.71 7.34 -11.35
N SER A 45 -2.08 6.46 -10.43
CA SER A 45 -3.36 5.74 -10.45
C SER A 45 -3.88 5.53 -9.04
N VAL A 46 -5.19 5.52 -8.90
CA VAL A 46 -5.89 5.28 -7.62
C VAL A 46 -6.97 4.22 -7.86
N SER A 47 -6.98 3.17 -7.05
CA SER A 47 -8.04 2.17 -7.09
C SER A 47 -9.36 2.70 -6.56
N ASN A 48 -10.44 1.96 -6.79
CA ASN A 48 -11.69 2.13 -6.06
C ASN A 48 -11.53 1.72 -4.59
N TYR A 49 -12.55 1.98 -3.78
CA TYR A 49 -12.64 1.52 -2.40
C TYR A 49 -13.07 0.05 -2.37
N TYR A 50 -12.37 -0.75 -1.54
CA TYR A 50 -12.69 -2.17 -1.33
C TYR A 50 -12.97 -2.41 0.15
N GLU A 51 -14.11 -3.01 0.45
CA GLU A 51 -14.46 -3.38 1.81
C GLU A 51 -14.17 -4.85 2.05
N THR A 52 -13.45 -5.17 3.11
CA THR A 52 -13.12 -6.54 3.51
C THR A 52 -13.28 -6.74 5.01
N PRO A 53 -13.59 -7.99 5.46
CA PRO A 53 -13.54 -8.33 6.87
C PRO A 53 -12.17 -8.03 7.47
N SER A 54 -12.15 -7.67 8.75
CA SER A 54 -10.90 -7.52 9.49
C SER A 54 -10.18 -8.85 9.63
N TRP A 55 -8.87 -8.83 9.57
CA TRP A 55 -8.03 -10.01 9.75
C TRP A 55 -7.07 -9.78 10.93
N PRO A 56 -6.81 -10.78 11.76
CA PRO A 56 -7.29 -12.16 11.78
C PRO A 56 -8.69 -12.35 12.39
N ASP A 57 -9.23 -11.34 13.05
CA ASP A 57 -10.53 -11.41 13.72
C ASP A 57 -11.63 -10.73 12.89
N PRO A 58 -12.50 -11.51 12.22
CA PRO A 58 -13.57 -10.94 11.38
C PRO A 58 -14.70 -10.27 12.18
N LYS A 59 -14.72 -10.41 13.50
CA LYS A 59 -15.68 -9.71 14.38
C LYS A 59 -15.35 -8.24 14.57
N LYS A 60 -14.10 -7.85 14.32
CA LYS A 60 -13.68 -6.44 14.37
C LYS A 60 -14.25 -5.66 13.18
N PRO A 61 -14.32 -4.31 13.28
CA PRO A 61 -14.86 -3.50 12.19
C PRO A 61 -14.16 -3.78 10.86
N LYS A 62 -14.97 -3.82 9.78
CA LYS A 62 -14.44 -4.04 8.43
C LYS A 62 -13.51 -2.91 7.99
N PHE A 63 -12.50 -3.27 7.24
CA PHE A 63 -11.63 -2.32 6.57
C PHE A 63 -12.23 -1.81 5.27
N ILE A 64 -11.96 -0.54 4.95
CA ILE A 64 -11.92 -0.06 3.58
C ILE A 64 -10.46 0.14 3.22
N ASN A 65 -10.07 -0.36 2.04
CA ASN A 65 -8.71 -0.29 1.51
C ASN A 65 -8.72 0.26 0.09
N ILE A 66 -7.65 0.99 -0.24
CA ILE A 66 -7.31 1.38 -1.60
C ILE A 66 -5.85 1.05 -1.87
N VAL A 67 -5.48 0.99 -3.15
CA VAL A 67 -4.09 0.95 -3.59
C VAL A 67 -3.82 2.14 -4.50
N LEU A 68 -2.67 2.76 -4.31
CA LEU A 68 -2.17 3.87 -5.10
C LEU A 68 -0.93 3.45 -5.86
N LYS A 69 -0.84 3.81 -7.12
CA LYS A 69 0.43 3.87 -7.85
C LYS A 69 0.93 5.31 -7.78
N VAL A 70 2.14 5.49 -7.26
CA VAL A 70 2.68 6.82 -7.00
C VAL A 70 4.08 6.98 -7.59
N ASN A 71 4.47 8.21 -7.81
CA ASN A 71 5.84 8.61 -8.10
C ASN A 71 6.34 9.56 -7.01
N CYS A 72 7.59 9.40 -6.60
CA CYS A 72 8.18 10.23 -5.57
C CYS A 72 9.69 10.31 -5.74
N LYS A 73 10.30 11.33 -5.10
CA LYS A 73 11.76 11.50 -5.06
C LYS A 73 12.37 10.84 -3.83
N GLN A 74 11.56 10.46 -2.84
CA GLN A 74 12.00 9.86 -1.59
C GLN A 74 12.59 8.47 -1.81
N LYS A 75 13.57 8.13 -0.97
CA LYS A 75 14.06 6.78 -0.82
C LYS A 75 13.08 5.93 -0.01
N PRO A 76 13.16 4.58 -0.05
CA PRO A 76 12.25 3.71 0.70
C PRO A 76 12.13 4.06 2.19
N GLN A 77 13.25 4.31 2.88
CA GLN A 77 13.21 4.65 4.30
C GLN A 77 12.54 6.01 4.57
N GLU A 78 12.76 6.99 3.71
CA GLU A 78 12.11 8.29 3.80
C GLU A 78 10.59 8.17 3.56
N MET A 79 10.18 7.32 2.60
CA MET A 79 8.78 7.04 2.33
C MET A 79 8.09 6.37 3.53
N ILE A 80 8.72 5.37 4.17
CA ILE A 80 8.12 4.72 5.34
C ILE A 80 8.00 5.69 6.51
N ASN A 81 8.99 6.57 6.69
CA ASN A 81 8.94 7.60 7.72
C ASN A 81 7.79 8.59 7.48
N LEU A 82 7.58 8.98 6.22
CA LEU A 82 6.47 9.84 5.83
C LEU A 82 5.12 9.15 6.09
N CYS A 83 4.98 7.89 5.73
CA CYS A 83 3.76 7.12 6.00
C CYS A 83 3.43 7.08 7.49
N LYS A 84 4.41 6.82 8.34
CA LYS A 84 4.24 6.83 9.80
C LYS A 84 3.87 8.20 10.34
N LEU A 85 4.47 9.26 9.81
CA LEU A 85 4.15 10.63 10.20
C LEU A 85 2.68 10.97 9.85
N ILE A 86 2.22 10.58 8.68
CA ILE A 86 0.83 10.80 8.25
C ILE A 86 -0.14 10.01 9.14
N GLU A 87 0.15 8.75 9.41
CA GLU A 87 -0.65 7.93 10.33
C GLU A 87 -0.79 8.60 11.70
N ALA A 88 0.30 9.13 12.25
CA ALA A 88 0.32 9.84 13.54
C ALA A 88 -0.52 11.13 13.48
N LYS A 89 -0.41 11.91 12.41
CA LYS A 89 -1.22 13.13 12.20
C LYS A 89 -2.72 12.83 12.14
N LEU A 90 -3.10 11.67 11.61
CA LEU A 90 -4.49 11.24 11.54
C LEU A 90 -5.01 10.65 12.85
N GLY A 91 -4.18 10.58 13.89
CA GLY A 91 -4.56 10.16 15.22
C GLY A 91 -4.23 8.72 15.58
N ARG A 92 -3.38 8.04 14.81
CA ARG A 92 -2.91 6.70 15.18
C ARG A 92 -2.12 6.77 16.48
N ARG A 93 -2.54 5.97 17.45
CA ARG A 93 -1.89 5.85 18.77
C ARG A 93 -1.30 4.45 18.91
N LYS A 94 -0.30 4.33 19.81
CA LYS A 94 0.23 3.03 20.22
C LYS A 94 -0.91 2.19 20.80
N SER A 95 -1.16 1.04 20.21
CA SER A 95 -2.26 0.15 20.57
C SER A 95 -1.84 -1.32 20.41
N PRO A 96 -2.56 -2.26 21.03
CA PRO A 96 -2.29 -3.68 20.83
C PRO A 96 -2.31 -4.07 19.35
N LYS A 97 -1.55 -5.10 18.99
CA LYS A 97 -1.51 -5.63 17.62
C LYS A 97 -2.92 -5.96 17.13
N ASN A 98 -3.21 -5.63 15.87
CA ASN A 98 -4.50 -5.85 15.21
C ASN A 98 -5.69 -5.09 15.82
N SER A 99 -5.45 -4.05 16.62
CA SER A 99 -6.50 -3.14 17.04
C SER A 99 -7.06 -2.34 15.87
N PRO A 100 -8.36 -1.89 15.93
CA PRO A 100 -8.91 -0.97 14.93
C PRO A 100 -8.04 0.28 14.75
N ARG A 101 -7.92 0.78 13.51
CA ARG A 101 -7.04 1.89 13.15
C ARG A 101 -7.75 2.93 12.33
N ILE A 102 -7.47 4.19 12.63
CA ILE A 102 -7.93 5.33 11.81
C ILE A 102 -7.32 5.25 10.42
N CYS A 103 -6.01 5.00 10.35
CA CYS A 103 -5.29 4.91 9.09
C CYS A 103 -4.09 3.98 9.20
N ASP A 104 -3.88 3.20 8.16
CA ASP A 104 -2.75 2.30 7.97
C ASP A 104 -2.21 2.50 6.56
N ILE A 105 -0.94 2.85 6.42
CA ILE A 105 -0.31 3.09 5.12
C ILE A 105 0.89 2.16 4.99
N ASP A 106 0.81 1.22 4.05
CA ASP A 106 1.86 0.26 3.78
C ASP A 106 2.51 0.53 2.42
N ILE A 107 3.83 0.37 2.33
CA ILE A 107 4.50 0.27 1.05
C ILE A 107 4.36 -1.18 0.59
N ILE A 108 3.65 -1.39 -0.52
CA ILE A 108 3.44 -2.71 -1.10
C ILE A 108 4.67 -3.11 -1.90
N ASP A 109 5.08 -2.26 -2.81
CA ASP A 109 6.19 -2.46 -3.73
C ASP A 109 6.87 -1.12 -4.01
N PHE A 110 8.19 -1.10 -3.97
CA PHE A 110 8.98 0.08 -4.27
C PHE A 110 9.88 -0.21 -5.48
N ASP A 111 9.30 -0.03 -6.67
CA ASP A 111 9.98 -0.18 -7.96
C ASP A 111 10.72 -1.53 -8.12
N GLY A 112 10.14 -2.61 -7.63
CA GLY A 112 10.70 -3.96 -7.66
C GLY A 112 11.86 -4.20 -6.70
N LEU A 113 12.18 -3.24 -5.83
CA LEU A 113 13.27 -3.36 -4.88
C LEU A 113 12.99 -4.47 -3.86
N VAL A 114 14.00 -5.30 -3.61
CA VAL A 114 13.95 -6.37 -2.62
C VAL A 114 14.81 -6.00 -1.42
N LEU A 115 14.17 -5.81 -0.27
CA LEU A 115 14.81 -5.57 1.03
C LEU A 115 14.29 -6.58 2.03
N LYS A 116 15.20 -7.23 2.77
CA LYS A 116 14.87 -8.23 3.81
C LYS A 116 15.43 -7.82 5.17
N ASP A 117 15.24 -6.58 5.54
CA ASP A 117 15.70 -6.01 6.79
C ASP A 117 14.51 -5.48 7.60
N LYS A 118 14.72 -4.50 8.48
CA LYS A 118 13.64 -3.85 9.26
C LYS A 118 12.52 -3.34 8.35
N LEU A 119 12.86 -2.77 7.21
CA LEU A 119 11.93 -2.50 6.11
C LEU A 119 11.97 -3.68 5.14
N CYS A 120 10.88 -4.40 5.03
CA CYS A 120 10.75 -5.52 4.09
C CYS A 120 10.02 -5.07 2.83
N LEU A 121 10.65 -5.24 1.67
CA LEU A 121 10.08 -4.95 0.36
C LEU A 121 10.31 -6.13 -0.62
N PRO A 122 9.32 -6.50 -1.41
CA PRO A 122 7.92 -6.10 -1.31
C PRO A 122 7.33 -6.47 0.05
N HIS A 123 6.17 -5.91 0.40
CA HIS A 123 5.52 -6.22 1.69
C HIS A 123 5.41 -7.73 1.89
N ALA A 124 5.89 -8.22 3.05
CA ALA A 124 6.08 -9.67 3.29
C ALA A 124 4.82 -10.53 3.11
N ARG A 125 3.64 -9.97 3.31
CA ARG A 125 2.36 -10.71 3.31
C ARG A 125 1.38 -10.26 2.22
N MET A 126 1.78 -9.37 1.33
CA MET A 126 0.87 -8.82 0.32
C MET A 126 0.25 -9.89 -0.59
N HIS A 127 1.00 -10.93 -0.92
CA HIS A 127 0.57 -12.01 -1.81
C HIS A 127 -0.53 -12.90 -1.21
N GLU A 128 -0.82 -12.77 0.07
CA GLU A 128 -1.88 -13.49 0.80
C GLU A 128 -3.09 -12.61 1.13
N ARG A 129 -3.05 -11.33 0.74
CA ARG A 129 -4.05 -10.34 1.13
C ARG A 129 -4.94 -9.94 -0.05
N ASN A 130 -6.21 -10.35 -0.02
CA ASN A 130 -7.20 -9.96 -1.02
C ASN A 130 -7.36 -8.44 -1.12
N PHE A 131 -7.35 -7.74 0.02
CA PHE A 131 -7.49 -6.28 0.09
C PHE A 131 -6.27 -5.50 -0.45
N VAL A 132 -5.21 -6.19 -0.82
CA VAL A 132 -4.06 -5.65 -1.56
C VAL A 132 -4.12 -6.07 -3.02
N LEU A 133 -4.30 -7.36 -3.29
CA LEU A 133 -4.20 -7.91 -4.65
C LEU A 133 -5.32 -7.43 -5.58
N PHE A 134 -6.57 -7.37 -5.11
CA PHE A 134 -7.67 -6.91 -5.96
C PHE A 134 -7.56 -5.44 -6.36
N PRO A 135 -7.34 -4.49 -5.43
CA PRO A 135 -7.11 -3.10 -5.81
C PRO A 135 -5.86 -2.90 -6.67
N LEU A 136 -4.79 -3.64 -6.39
CA LEU A 136 -3.57 -3.59 -7.19
C LEU A 136 -3.83 -4.08 -8.62
N PHE A 137 -4.56 -5.17 -8.78
CA PHE A 137 -4.95 -5.69 -10.10
C PHE A 137 -5.78 -4.68 -10.90
N GLU A 138 -6.67 -3.94 -10.25
CA GLU A 138 -7.47 -2.91 -10.90
C GLU A 138 -6.60 -1.85 -11.59
N ILE A 139 -5.53 -1.40 -10.95
CA ILE A 139 -4.68 -0.32 -11.43
C ILE A 139 -3.42 -0.78 -12.16
N GLU A 140 -3.00 -2.03 -11.99
CA GLU A 140 -1.80 -2.60 -12.62
C GLU A 140 -1.97 -4.09 -12.90
N LYS A 141 -2.64 -4.41 -13.99
CA LYS A 141 -2.99 -5.79 -14.38
C LYS A 141 -1.79 -6.67 -14.69
N GLU A 142 -0.67 -6.06 -15.09
CA GLU A 142 0.55 -6.76 -15.48
C GLU A 142 1.60 -6.84 -14.36
N TRP A 143 1.21 -6.47 -13.13
CA TRP A 143 2.13 -6.50 -12.01
C TRP A 143 2.63 -7.91 -11.73
N VAL A 144 3.95 -8.03 -11.48
CA VAL A 144 4.65 -9.28 -11.18
C VAL A 144 5.32 -9.14 -9.82
N HIS A 145 5.15 -10.14 -8.95
CA HIS A 145 5.79 -10.13 -7.63
C HIS A 145 7.33 -10.14 -7.77
N PRO A 146 8.05 -9.17 -7.18
CA PRO A 146 9.50 -9.03 -7.37
C PRO A 146 10.33 -10.24 -6.95
N ILE A 147 9.88 -11.00 -5.94
CA ILE A 147 10.60 -12.18 -5.43
C ILE A 147 10.05 -13.45 -6.07
N LYS A 148 8.74 -13.67 -6.01
CA LYS A 148 8.09 -14.90 -6.49
C LYS A 148 8.10 -15.02 -8.01
N LYS A 149 8.31 -13.91 -8.73
CA LYS A 149 8.28 -13.86 -10.21
C LYS A 149 6.97 -14.39 -10.80
N VAL A 150 5.88 -14.18 -10.11
CA VAL A 150 4.53 -14.64 -10.44
C VAL A 150 3.63 -13.44 -10.73
N ASN A 151 2.87 -13.53 -11.81
CA ASN A 151 1.89 -12.49 -12.19
C ASN A 151 0.77 -12.40 -11.15
N ILE A 152 0.26 -11.19 -10.94
CA ILE A 152 -0.80 -10.88 -9.98
C ILE A 152 -2.06 -11.73 -10.17
N LYS A 153 -2.43 -12.08 -11.40
CA LYS A 153 -3.59 -12.94 -11.68
C LYS A 153 -3.44 -14.31 -11.03
N LYS A 154 -2.24 -14.90 -11.13
CA LYS A 154 -1.94 -16.20 -10.52
C LYS A 154 -1.98 -16.10 -8.99
N LEU A 155 -1.52 -15.02 -8.41
CA LEU A 155 -1.61 -14.78 -6.97
C LEU A 155 -3.06 -14.66 -6.51
N ILE A 156 -3.91 -13.98 -7.26
CA ILE A 156 -5.34 -13.86 -6.96
C ILE A 156 -6.03 -15.22 -7.00
N PHE A 157 -5.76 -16.05 -8.02
CA PHE A 157 -6.31 -17.41 -8.09
C PHE A 157 -5.89 -18.29 -6.92
N SER A 158 -4.72 -18.03 -6.34
CA SER A 158 -4.17 -18.78 -5.20
C SER A 158 -4.66 -18.28 -3.83
N LEU A 159 -5.45 -17.19 -3.79
CA LEU A 159 -5.95 -16.64 -2.53
C LEU A 159 -6.89 -17.61 -1.82
N PRO A 160 -6.66 -17.87 -0.51
CA PRO A 160 -7.55 -18.70 0.30
C PRO A 160 -8.89 -18.03 0.57
N ASN A 161 -8.91 -16.69 0.65
CA ASN A 161 -10.10 -15.89 0.90
C ASN A 161 -10.25 -14.81 -0.18
N LYS A 162 -11.39 -14.86 -0.86
CA LYS A 162 -11.79 -13.90 -1.92
C LYS A 162 -12.99 -13.03 -1.50
N ASP A 163 -13.33 -13.01 -0.21
CA ASP A 163 -14.42 -12.18 0.29
C ASP A 163 -14.01 -10.70 0.28
N ILE A 164 -14.46 -10.01 -0.76
CA ILE A 164 -14.15 -8.60 -1.01
C ILE A 164 -15.30 -7.96 -1.81
N ARG A 165 -15.61 -6.72 -1.52
CA ARG A 165 -16.67 -5.95 -2.17
C ARG A 165 -16.20 -4.56 -2.59
#